data_4f6509a4f9ac47715422cb96b74b2ea0
#
_entry.id   4f6509a4f9ac47715422cb96b74b2ea0
#
_cell.length_a   1.000
_cell.length_b   1.000
_cell.length_c   1.000
_cell.angle_alpha   90.00
_cell.angle_beta   90.00
_cell.angle_gamma   90.00
#
_symmetry.space_group_name_H-M   'P 1'
#
loop_
_entity.id
_entity.type
_entity.pdbx_description
1 polymer ?
#
loop_
_entity_poly.entity_id
_entity_poly.type
_entity_poly.pdbx_seq_one_letter_code
_entity_poly.pdbx_strand_id
1 'polypeptide(L)'
;MVRSRFTQIPMKSASSKISAGRGNLGTDLSDDHPISFKYDAALVSADGQLRPPPTSGRVHLDGNNELQCTSCHDPHTSQNPNFLVMNNTASALCVTCHNLRNWRQSSHSISAKTWNGSAPNPWPHTTEKSVVANGCENCHDPHGAGGKQRLLNYAAEEQNCYACHDGNVAAKNIMVEFNKPSVHPVINTTGVHDPMETTMVPAGATRHVECADCHNAHASNPGLRGVNGGVSGALAGVRGVNLGGAGVSQITYEYELCFRCHANTAKGPSLVSRQFPELNTRLEFQNSSGTNSFHPVVS
;
A
#
# COMPACT_ATOMS: atom_id res chain seq x y z
N MET A 1 5.14 -0.52 -27.02
CA MET A 1 6.61 -0.75 -26.87
C MET A 1 7.35 0.21 -27.81
N VAL A 2 7.76 1.34 -27.29
CA VAL A 2 8.56 2.29 -28.09
C VAL A 2 10.01 1.92 -27.85
N ARG A 3 10.65 1.30 -28.85
CA ARG A 3 12.10 1.13 -28.86
C ARG A 3 12.73 2.48 -29.17
N SER A 4 13.29 3.13 -28.16
CA SER A 4 14.14 4.30 -28.36
C SER A 4 15.32 3.93 -29.26
N ARG A 5 15.42 4.58 -30.43
CA ARG A 5 16.60 4.53 -31.32
C ARG A 5 17.67 5.54 -30.84
N PHE A 6 18.07 5.47 -29.60
CA PHE A 6 19.27 6.21 -29.19
C PHE A 6 20.50 5.34 -29.50
N THR A 7 21.02 5.52 -30.71
CA THR A 7 22.39 5.12 -31.02
C THR A 7 23.31 5.85 -30.06
N GLN A 8 24.24 5.13 -29.47
CA GLN A 8 25.20 5.53 -28.46
C GLN A 8 25.66 6.99 -28.59
N ILE A 9 25.28 7.82 -27.60
CA ILE A 9 25.85 9.14 -27.42
C ILE A 9 27.28 8.93 -26.92
N PRO A 10 28.35 9.38 -27.66
CA PRO A 10 29.71 9.22 -27.19
C PRO A 10 29.93 10.02 -25.90
N MET A 11 30.17 9.32 -24.83
CA MET A 11 30.50 9.93 -23.54
C MET A 11 31.92 10.40 -23.53
N LYS A 12 32.22 11.59 -22.97
CA LYS A 12 33.57 12.13 -22.83
C LYS A 12 34.47 11.32 -21.88
N SER A 13 33.92 10.41 -21.09
CA SER A 13 34.67 9.55 -20.18
C SER A 13 35.07 8.24 -20.83
N ALA A 14 36.15 7.61 -20.33
CA ALA A 14 36.65 6.33 -20.80
C ALA A 14 35.65 5.17 -20.68
N SER A 15 34.56 5.35 -19.92
CA SER A 15 33.42 4.43 -19.79
C SER A 15 32.28 4.92 -20.66
N SER A 16 31.91 4.15 -21.68
CA SER A 16 30.74 4.41 -22.52
C SER A 16 29.44 3.96 -21.91
N LYS A 17 29.43 3.53 -20.66
CA LYS A 17 28.26 3.01 -19.94
C LYS A 17 28.11 3.70 -18.60
N ILE A 18 26.85 3.92 -18.21
CA ILE A 18 26.52 4.33 -16.84
C ILE A 18 26.90 3.17 -15.92
N SER A 19 27.58 3.46 -14.81
CA SER A 19 27.95 2.45 -13.81
C SER A 19 26.69 1.78 -13.24
N ALA A 20 26.84 0.51 -12.84
CA ALA A 20 25.78 -0.17 -12.13
C ALA A 20 25.41 0.59 -10.85
N GLY A 21 24.12 0.73 -10.56
CA GLY A 21 23.57 1.44 -9.40
C GLY A 21 22.18 1.98 -9.69
N ARG A 22 21.54 2.57 -8.70
CA ARG A 22 20.14 3.07 -8.78
C ARG A 22 19.91 4.12 -9.88
N GLY A 23 20.92 4.84 -10.31
CA GLY A 23 20.81 5.79 -11.42
C GLY A 23 20.90 5.15 -12.81
N ASN A 24 21.11 3.84 -12.90
CA ASN A 24 21.14 3.09 -14.16
C ASN A 24 19.88 2.25 -14.30
N LEU A 25 18.85 2.81 -14.93
CA LEU A 25 17.56 2.15 -15.13
C LEU A 25 17.61 0.99 -16.15
N GLY A 26 18.76 0.80 -16.83
CA GLY A 26 18.88 -0.24 -17.85
C GLY A 26 18.08 0.07 -19.12
N THR A 27 17.57 -0.99 -19.74
CA THR A 27 16.76 -0.91 -20.97
C THR A 27 15.34 -1.43 -20.77
N ASP A 28 15.07 -2.08 -19.68
CA ASP A 28 13.73 -2.51 -19.24
C ASP A 28 13.26 -1.51 -18.18
N LEU A 29 12.17 -0.82 -18.47
CA LEU A 29 11.53 0.16 -17.58
C LEU A 29 10.21 -0.36 -17.03
N SER A 30 9.98 -1.67 -17.08
CA SER A 30 8.74 -2.28 -16.59
C SER A 30 8.63 -2.30 -15.07
N ASP A 31 9.75 -2.09 -14.39
CA ASP A 31 9.89 -2.01 -12.93
C ASP A 31 10.06 -0.56 -12.41
N ASP A 32 9.86 0.41 -13.29
CA ASP A 32 9.90 1.84 -13.00
C ASP A 32 8.49 2.45 -13.00
N HIS A 33 8.38 3.68 -12.49
CA HIS A 33 7.13 4.44 -12.57
C HIS A 33 6.68 4.57 -14.03
N PRO A 34 5.41 4.25 -14.37
CA PRO A 34 4.91 4.32 -15.72
C PRO A 34 5.10 5.71 -16.35
N ILE A 35 5.54 5.73 -17.59
CA ILE A 35 5.71 6.94 -18.41
C ILE A 35 5.13 6.75 -19.82
N SER A 36 5.10 7.81 -20.61
CA SER A 36 4.62 7.81 -22.00
C SER A 36 3.16 7.39 -22.14
N PHE A 37 2.33 7.85 -21.23
CA PHE A 37 0.87 7.71 -21.27
C PHE A 37 0.20 9.07 -21.06
N LYS A 38 -0.99 9.23 -21.62
CA LYS A 38 -1.78 10.45 -21.43
C LYS A 38 -2.26 10.57 -20.00
N TYR A 39 -1.94 11.69 -19.39
CA TYR A 39 -2.44 12.06 -18.08
C TYR A 39 -3.55 13.10 -18.28
N ASP A 40 -4.80 12.65 -18.32
CA ASP A 40 -5.97 13.47 -18.63
C ASP A 40 -7.13 13.23 -17.65
N ALA A 41 -8.24 13.94 -17.86
CA ALA A 41 -9.41 13.81 -17.00
C ALA A 41 -10.06 12.41 -17.04
N ALA A 42 -9.90 11.68 -18.13
CA ALA A 42 -10.43 10.32 -18.24
C ALA A 42 -9.65 9.37 -17.33
N LEU A 43 -8.32 9.46 -17.33
CA LEU A 43 -7.46 8.71 -16.43
C LEU A 43 -7.77 9.05 -14.96
N VAL A 44 -7.87 10.34 -14.63
CA VAL A 44 -8.20 10.79 -13.26
C VAL A 44 -9.54 10.23 -12.79
N SER A 45 -10.53 10.22 -13.65
CA SER A 45 -11.85 9.67 -13.34
C SER A 45 -11.84 8.15 -13.16
N ALA A 46 -11.06 7.43 -13.98
CA ALA A 46 -10.95 5.98 -13.93
C ALA A 46 -10.21 5.50 -12.68
N ASP A 47 -9.11 6.17 -12.31
CA ASP A 47 -8.29 5.84 -11.15
C ASP A 47 -8.96 6.26 -9.83
N GLY A 48 -9.53 7.46 -9.78
CA GLY A 48 -10.23 8.01 -8.60
C GLY A 48 -9.31 8.46 -7.45
N GLN A 49 -8.00 8.23 -7.56
CA GLN A 49 -6.98 8.64 -6.58
C GLN A 49 -5.89 9.52 -7.18
N LEU A 50 -6.16 10.07 -8.36
CA LEU A 50 -5.31 11.04 -9.02
C LEU A 50 -5.90 12.45 -8.90
N ARG A 51 -5.02 13.46 -8.93
CA ARG A 51 -5.39 14.87 -9.07
C ARG A 51 -5.62 15.20 -10.54
N PRO A 52 -6.32 16.30 -10.84
CA PRO A 52 -6.30 16.85 -12.19
C PRO A 52 -4.87 17.05 -12.72
N PRO A 53 -4.63 16.94 -14.03
CA PRO A 53 -3.33 17.17 -14.63
C PRO A 53 -2.72 18.50 -14.18
N PRO A 54 -1.42 18.55 -13.82
CA PRO A 54 -0.78 19.79 -13.41
C PRO A 54 -0.74 20.79 -14.58
N THR A 55 -1.27 21.99 -14.35
CA THR A 55 -1.28 23.07 -15.32
C THR A 55 -0.33 24.20 -14.96
N SER A 56 0.28 24.12 -13.80
CA SER A 56 1.23 25.11 -13.27
C SER A 56 2.20 24.45 -12.29
N GLY A 57 3.25 25.16 -11.94
CA GLY A 57 4.27 24.67 -11.03
C GLY A 57 5.47 24.08 -11.76
N ARG A 58 6.22 23.22 -11.10
CA ARG A 58 7.47 22.66 -11.65
C ARG A 58 7.27 21.32 -12.36
N VAL A 59 6.23 20.60 -12.04
CA VAL A 59 5.87 19.34 -12.70
C VAL A 59 5.11 19.66 -13.99
N HIS A 60 5.59 19.17 -15.11
CA HIS A 60 5.01 19.41 -16.44
C HIS A 60 4.79 18.10 -17.17
N LEU A 61 3.72 18.04 -17.93
CA LEU A 61 3.52 17.03 -18.96
C LEU A 61 4.17 17.49 -20.27
N ASP A 62 4.44 16.59 -21.19
CA ASP A 62 4.95 16.93 -22.49
C ASP A 62 3.88 17.61 -23.40
N GLY A 63 4.26 17.94 -24.65
CA GLY A 63 3.35 18.59 -25.60
C GLY A 63 2.13 17.75 -26.01
N ASN A 64 2.12 16.46 -25.69
CA ASN A 64 1.01 15.54 -25.92
C ASN A 64 0.14 15.31 -24.67
N ASN A 65 0.43 16.00 -23.57
CA ASN A 65 -0.12 15.77 -22.24
C ASN A 65 0.24 14.36 -21.69
N GLU A 66 1.44 13.89 -21.98
CA GLU A 66 1.95 12.63 -21.47
C GLU A 66 2.93 12.84 -20.32
N LEU A 67 2.90 11.93 -19.35
CA LEU A 67 3.89 11.87 -18.28
C LEU A 67 5.21 11.33 -18.86
N GLN A 68 6.32 12.01 -18.59
CA GLN A 68 7.65 11.63 -19.08
C GLN A 68 8.69 11.71 -17.95
N CYS A 69 9.90 11.21 -18.20
CA CYS A 69 11.01 11.35 -17.26
C CYS A 69 11.22 12.81 -16.84
N THR A 70 11.05 13.74 -17.78
CA THR A 70 11.19 15.19 -17.55
C THR A 70 10.06 15.82 -16.75
N SER A 71 8.98 15.09 -16.51
CA SER A 71 7.94 15.54 -15.57
C SER A 71 8.45 15.59 -14.13
N CYS A 72 9.38 14.70 -13.79
CA CYS A 72 9.98 14.59 -12.46
C CYS A 72 11.43 15.08 -12.42
N HIS A 73 12.18 15.04 -13.54
CA HIS A 73 13.60 15.36 -13.58
C HIS A 73 13.92 16.49 -14.56
N ASP A 74 14.77 17.42 -14.12
CA ASP A 74 15.39 18.41 -14.99
C ASP A 74 16.92 18.24 -14.95
N PRO A 75 17.52 17.64 -16.02
CA PRO A 75 18.95 17.38 -16.05
C PRO A 75 19.81 18.64 -16.11
N HIS A 76 19.22 19.82 -16.28
CA HIS A 76 19.92 21.10 -16.35
C HIS A 76 20.06 21.79 -14.97
N THR A 77 19.47 21.24 -13.93
CA THR A 77 19.56 21.79 -12.57
C THR A 77 19.94 20.72 -11.55
N SER A 78 20.76 21.11 -10.59
CA SER A 78 21.14 20.29 -9.43
C SER A 78 20.63 20.87 -8.12
N GLN A 79 19.59 21.72 -8.17
CA GLN A 79 19.02 22.35 -6.97
C GLN A 79 18.40 21.34 -5.99
N ASN A 80 17.87 20.24 -6.54
CA ASN A 80 17.32 19.14 -5.75
C ASN A 80 18.12 17.85 -6.02
N PRO A 81 18.20 16.93 -5.07
CA PRO A 81 18.82 15.62 -5.28
C PRO A 81 18.24 14.92 -6.52
N ASN A 82 19.07 14.11 -7.18
CA ASN A 82 18.68 13.31 -8.35
C ASN A 82 18.09 14.13 -9.51
N PHE A 83 18.45 15.43 -9.63
CA PHE A 83 17.90 16.34 -10.64
C PHE A 83 16.38 16.49 -10.58
N LEU A 84 15.74 16.30 -9.43
CA LEU A 84 14.29 16.47 -9.31
C LEU A 84 13.89 17.94 -9.58
N VAL A 85 12.78 18.11 -10.29
CA VAL A 85 12.21 19.43 -10.58
C VAL A 85 11.78 20.18 -9.34
N MET A 86 11.57 19.47 -8.23
CA MET A 86 11.23 20.02 -6.90
C MET A 86 11.75 19.12 -5.79
N ASN A 87 11.82 19.65 -4.56
CA ASN A 87 12.11 18.84 -3.38
C ASN A 87 11.02 17.79 -3.16
N ASN A 88 11.42 16.53 -2.86
CA ASN A 88 10.50 15.42 -2.61
C ASN A 88 10.34 15.04 -1.13
N THR A 89 10.89 15.81 -0.19
CA THR A 89 10.65 15.57 1.24
C THR A 89 9.14 15.50 1.53
N ALA A 90 8.72 14.51 2.31
CA ALA A 90 7.33 14.17 2.56
C ALA A 90 6.52 13.83 1.28
N SER A 91 7.21 13.33 0.26
CA SER A 91 6.63 12.96 -1.04
C SER A 91 5.92 14.10 -1.76
N ALA A 92 6.44 15.32 -1.62
CA ALA A 92 5.84 16.51 -2.22
C ALA A 92 5.68 16.39 -3.75
N LEU A 93 6.64 15.73 -4.42
CA LEU A 93 6.55 15.45 -5.86
C LEU A 93 5.41 14.47 -6.16
N CYS A 94 5.34 13.37 -5.43
CA CYS A 94 4.34 12.31 -5.65
C CYS A 94 2.91 12.83 -5.49
N VAL A 95 2.65 13.62 -4.43
CA VAL A 95 1.32 14.16 -4.14
C VAL A 95 0.91 15.31 -5.08
N THR A 96 1.77 15.71 -6.01
CA THR A 96 1.37 16.60 -7.10
C THR A 96 0.34 15.93 -8.01
N CYS A 97 0.49 14.62 -8.22
CA CYS A 97 -0.40 13.81 -9.05
C CYS A 97 -1.28 12.85 -8.22
N HIS A 98 -0.75 12.25 -7.17
CA HIS A 98 -1.48 11.28 -6.34
C HIS A 98 -2.31 11.96 -5.25
N ASN A 99 -3.56 11.51 -5.10
CA ASN A 99 -4.54 12.04 -4.14
C ASN A 99 -5.19 10.91 -3.35
N LEU A 100 -4.39 10.14 -2.66
CA LEU A 100 -4.86 9.00 -1.86
C LEU A 100 -5.79 9.48 -0.74
N ARG A 101 -6.95 8.83 -0.63
CA ARG A 101 -7.94 9.16 0.41
C ARG A 101 -7.32 8.99 1.80
N ASN A 102 -7.50 10.00 2.64
CA ASN A 102 -7.03 10.05 4.04
C ASN A 102 -5.50 10.08 4.21
N TRP A 103 -4.69 10.07 3.14
CA TRP A 103 -3.24 10.08 3.25
C TRP A 103 -2.72 11.16 4.21
N ARG A 104 -3.20 12.39 4.08
CA ARG A 104 -2.75 13.53 4.89
C ARG A 104 -2.97 13.36 6.40
N GLN A 105 -3.83 12.44 6.81
CA GLN A 105 -4.15 12.13 8.21
C GLN A 105 -3.56 10.79 8.65
N SER A 106 -2.99 10.01 7.74
CA SER A 106 -2.40 8.72 8.07
C SER A 106 -1.15 8.90 8.94
N SER A 107 -0.90 7.93 9.80
CA SER A 107 0.33 7.93 10.61
C SER A 107 1.59 7.91 9.75
N HIS A 108 1.55 7.28 8.56
CA HIS A 108 2.69 7.23 7.67
C HIS A 108 3.01 8.57 7.01
N SER A 109 2.03 9.47 6.85
CA SER A 109 2.27 10.80 6.30
C SER A 109 2.65 11.86 7.34
N ILE A 110 2.44 11.59 8.64
CA ILE A 110 2.64 12.62 9.68
C ILE A 110 3.62 12.20 10.79
N SER A 111 4.02 10.93 10.86
CA SER A 111 4.87 10.44 11.94
C SER A 111 6.31 10.92 11.81
N ALA A 112 6.80 11.61 12.81
CA ALA A 112 8.21 12.01 12.93
C ALA A 112 9.11 10.88 13.46
N LYS A 113 8.63 9.64 13.58
CA LYS A 113 9.44 8.51 14.03
C LYS A 113 10.64 8.28 13.13
N THR A 114 11.74 7.91 13.75
CA THR A 114 13.03 7.62 13.12
C THR A 114 13.46 6.21 13.44
N TRP A 115 14.33 5.66 12.61
CA TRP A 115 15.00 4.38 12.90
C TRP A 115 15.95 4.53 14.10
N ASN A 116 15.92 3.55 14.99
CA ASN A 116 16.72 3.56 16.23
C ASN A 116 18.18 3.10 16.06
N GLY A 117 18.59 2.73 14.85
CA GLY A 117 19.94 2.25 14.53
C GLY A 117 20.15 0.74 14.75
N SER A 118 19.13 0.01 15.21
CA SER A 118 19.17 -1.44 15.35
C SER A 118 18.51 -2.10 14.15
N ALA A 119 18.89 -3.33 13.82
CA ALA A 119 18.44 -4.07 12.62
C ALA A 119 18.79 -3.35 11.29
N PRO A 120 18.39 -3.88 10.13
CA PRO A 120 18.64 -3.23 8.85
C PRO A 120 17.98 -1.86 8.77
N ASN A 121 18.67 -0.91 8.14
CA ASN A 121 18.08 0.39 7.85
C ASN A 121 16.84 0.22 6.95
N PRO A 122 15.66 0.69 7.34
CA PRO A 122 14.44 0.57 6.55
C PRO A 122 14.47 1.46 5.28
N TRP A 123 15.39 2.42 5.21
CA TRP A 123 15.48 3.42 4.14
C TRP A 123 16.85 3.42 3.43
N PRO A 124 17.31 2.27 2.89
CA PRO A 124 18.61 2.21 2.25
C PRO A 124 18.68 2.99 0.93
N HIS A 125 17.54 3.35 0.37
CA HIS A 125 17.33 3.98 -0.93
C HIS A 125 17.19 5.51 -0.85
N THR A 126 17.08 6.09 0.33
CA THR A 126 16.87 7.52 0.53
C THR A 126 17.78 8.09 1.61
N THR A 127 17.99 9.40 1.59
CA THR A 127 18.74 10.13 2.62
C THR A 127 17.87 10.62 3.77
N GLU A 128 16.58 10.55 3.63
CA GLU A 128 15.62 10.96 4.65
C GLU A 128 15.68 10.03 5.88
N LYS A 129 15.42 10.60 7.07
CA LYS A 129 15.66 9.91 8.35
C LYS A 129 14.39 9.67 9.17
N SER A 130 13.23 10.02 8.66
CA SER A 130 11.96 9.83 9.38
C SER A 130 10.85 9.34 8.47
N VAL A 131 9.82 8.74 9.06
CA VAL A 131 8.66 8.22 8.33
C VAL A 131 7.99 9.33 7.51
N VAL A 132 7.73 10.49 8.10
CA VAL A 132 7.10 11.61 7.40
C VAL A 132 7.97 12.14 6.25
N ALA A 133 9.28 12.21 6.45
CA ALA A 133 10.17 12.75 5.43
C ALA A 133 10.27 11.83 4.20
N ASN A 134 10.26 10.51 4.41
CA ASN A 134 10.22 9.53 3.33
C ASN A 134 8.84 9.44 2.66
N GLY A 135 7.76 9.63 3.42
CA GLY A 135 6.40 9.59 2.87
C GLY A 135 6.11 8.31 2.09
N CYS A 136 5.85 8.41 0.78
CA CYS A 136 5.56 7.27 -0.09
C CYS A 136 6.75 6.31 -0.23
N GLU A 137 7.97 6.84 -0.20
CA GLU A 137 9.21 6.05 -0.35
C GLU A 137 9.51 5.14 0.86
N ASN A 138 8.72 5.22 1.96
CA ASN A 138 8.76 4.20 3.00
C ASN A 138 8.46 2.79 2.45
N CYS A 139 7.60 2.69 1.44
CA CYS A 139 7.10 1.43 0.89
C CYS A 139 7.29 1.29 -0.61
N HIS A 140 7.41 2.41 -1.34
CA HIS A 140 7.49 2.43 -2.81
C HIS A 140 8.85 2.90 -3.29
N ASP A 141 9.36 2.23 -4.32
CA ASP A 141 10.54 2.65 -5.07
C ASP A 141 10.11 3.04 -6.49
N PRO A 142 10.16 4.33 -6.86
CA PRO A 142 9.75 4.77 -8.18
C PRO A 142 10.67 4.25 -9.30
N HIS A 143 11.86 3.74 -8.97
CA HIS A 143 12.83 3.24 -9.91
C HIS A 143 13.46 1.94 -9.43
N GLY A 144 13.45 0.92 -10.29
CA GLY A 144 14.12 -0.34 -10.02
C GLY A 144 13.44 -1.16 -8.92
N ALA A 145 12.11 -1.15 -8.86
CA ALA A 145 11.34 -2.00 -7.96
C ALA A 145 11.52 -3.51 -8.24
N GLY A 146 12.22 -3.86 -9.33
CA GLY A 146 12.55 -5.24 -9.67
C GLY A 146 11.32 -6.07 -10.05
N GLY A 147 10.35 -5.45 -10.72
CA GLY A 147 9.10 -6.10 -11.14
C GLY A 147 8.11 -6.36 -10.01
N LYS A 148 8.33 -5.77 -8.84
CA LYS A 148 7.40 -5.88 -7.71
C LYS A 148 6.13 -5.09 -8.00
N GLN A 149 5.00 -5.66 -7.60
CA GLN A 149 3.71 -5.02 -7.81
C GLN A 149 3.65 -3.64 -7.15
N ARG A 150 3.06 -2.68 -7.84
CA ARG A 150 2.85 -1.30 -7.37
C ARG A 150 4.14 -0.59 -6.91
N LEU A 151 5.27 -0.98 -7.49
CA LEU A 151 6.58 -0.43 -7.15
C LEU A 151 6.92 -0.57 -5.65
N LEU A 152 6.48 -1.63 -5.00
CA LEU A 152 6.81 -1.88 -3.61
C LEU A 152 8.31 -2.21 -3.44
N ASN A 153 8.86 -1.88 -2.29
CA ASN A 153 10.25 -2.17 -1.94
C ASN A 153 10.52 -3.69 -1.82
N TYR A 154 9.51 -4.47 -1.45
CA TYR A 154 9.60 -5.92 -1.27
C TYR A 154 8.45 -6.63 -2.00
N ALA A 155 8.73 -7.83 -2.49
CA ALA A 155 7.76 -8.64 -3.23
C ALA A 155 6.66 -9.24 -2.33
N ALA A 156 7.01 -9.61 -1.11
CA ALA A 156 6.05 -10.03 -0.10
C ALA A 156 5.53 -8.81 0.66
N GLU A 157 4.22 -8.70 0.81
CA GLU A 157 3.60 -7.50 1.37
C GLU A 157 4.06 -7.22 2.80
N GLU A 158 4.08 -8.25 3.64
CA GLU A 158 4.46 -8.12 5.05
C GLU A 158 5.88 -7.60 5.23
N GLN A 159 6.78 -7.84 4.28
CA GLN A 159 8.16 -7.34 4.34
C GLN A 159 8.21 -5.81 4.22
N ASN A 160 7.28 -5.20 3.48
CA ASN A 160 7.16 -3.75 3.41
C ASN A 160 6.70 -3.15 4.75
N CYS A 161 5.94 -3.89 5.52
CA CYS A 161 5.49 -3.50 6.86
C CYS A 161 6.57 -3.76 7.93
N TYR A 162 7.18 -4.93 7.90
CA TYR A 162 8.18 -5.36 8.90
C TYR A 162 9.45 -4.52 8.87
N ALA A 163 9.80 -3.91 7.74
CA ALA A 163 10.93 -3.00 7.66
C ALA A 163 10.90 -1.89 8.73
N CYS A 164 9.71 -1.51 9.20
CA CYS A 164 9.51 -0.49 10.24
C CYS A 164 8.77 -1.01 11.47
N HIS A 165 7.90 -2.04 11.31
CA HIS A 165 7.08 -2.61 12.38
C HIS A 165 7.75 -3.81 13.09
N ASP A 166 9.07 -3.83 13.09
CA ASP A 166 9.93 -4.77 13.81
C ASP A 166 10.35 -4.29 15.21
N GLY A 167 9.85 -3.11 15.64
CA GLY A 167 10.21 -2.46 16.90
C GLY A 167 11.34 -1.43 16.79
N ASN A 168 11.89 -1.20 15.58
CA ASN A 168 13.04 -0.31 15.38
C ASN A 168 12.66 1.09 14.86
N VAL A 169 11.47 1.24 14.27
CA VAL A 169 10.84 2.52 13.91
C VAL A 169 9.49 2.64 14.62
N ALA A 170 8.55 1.74 14.36
CA ALA A 170 7.35 1.58 15.15
C ALA A 170 7.71 0.93 16.49
N ALA A 171 7.12 1.42 17.59
CA ALA A 171 7.47 0.97 18.92
C ALA A 171 7.12 -0.50 19.21
N LYS A 172 6.11 -1.04 18.51
CA LYS A 172 5.67 -2.43 18.67
C LYS A 172 6.28 -3.31 17.59
N ASN A 173 6.93 -4.39 17.99
CA ASN A 173 7.37 -5.44 17.08
C ASN A 173 6.19 -6.37 16.78
N ILE A 174 5.56 -6.22 15.64
CA ILE A 174 4.43 -7.06 15.23
C ILE A 174 4.89 -8.37 14.59
N MET A 175 6.13 -8.48 14.14
CA MET A 175 6.66 -9.71 13.56
C MET A 175 6.61 -10.86 14.57
N VAL A 176 6.93 -10.58 15.84
CA VAL A 176 6.86 -11.60 16.91
C VAL A 176 5.44 -12.04 17.22
N GLU A 177 4.43 -11.21 16.95
CA GLU A 177 3.03 -11.56 17.17
C GLU A 177 2.57 -12.62 16.17
N PHE A 178 3.06 -12.60 14.94
CA PHE A 178 2.73 -13.59 13.91
C PHE A 178 3.51 -14.90 14.00
N ASN A 179 4.45 -15.00 14.94
CA ASN A 179 5.15 -16.25 15.26
C ASN A 179 4.47 -17.06 16.39
N LYS A 180 3.29 -16.64 16.85
CA LYS A 180 2.51 -17.34 17.86
C LYS A 180 1.75 -18.54 17.28
N PRO A 181 1.35 -19.53 18.09
CA PRO A 181 0.64 -20.73 17.60
C PRO A 181 -0.71 -20.46 16.94
N SER A 182 -1.40 -19.38 17.31
CA SER A 182 -2.73 -19.02 16.79
C SER A 182 -2.71 -17.60 16.26
N VAL A 183 -2.56 -17.47 14.95
CA VAL A 183 -2.45 -16.20 14.24
C VAL A 183 -3.14 -16.29 12.87
N HIS A 184 -3.44 -15.15 12.28
CA HIS A 184 -3.71 -15.10 10.84
C HIS A 184 -2.40 -15.38 10.08
N PRO A 185 -2.41 -16.23 9.04
CA PRO A 185 -1.20 -16.74 8.41
C PRO A 185 -0.60 -15.77 7.37
N VAL A 186 -0.36 -14.52 7.75
CA VAL A 186 0.15 -13.47 6.84
C VAL A 186 1.53 -13.79 6.27
N ILE A 187 2.34 -14.58 6.96
CA ILE A 187 3.69 -14.96 6.52
C ILE A 187 3.71 -16.18 5.58
N ASN A 188 2.58 -16.83 5.39
CA ASN A 188 2.47 -18.06 4.59
C ASN A 188 1.92 -17.80 3.19
N THR A 189 1.70 -16.56 2.84
CA THR A 189 1.18 -16.15 1.54
C THR A 189 2.29 -15.52 0.71
N THR A 190 2.19 -15.68 -0.60
CA THR A 190 3.12 -15.07 -1.55
C THR A 190 2.36 -14.05 -2.38
N GLY A 191 2.84 -12.81 -2.37
CA GLY A 191 2.23 -11.76 -3.18
C GLY A 191 1.94 -10.51 -2.41
N VAL A 192 1.05 -9.72 -2.95
CA VAL A 192 0.61 -8.43 -2.44
C VAL A 192 -0.91 -8.38 -2.55
N HIS A 193 -1.57 -7.88 -1.53
CA HIS A 193 -3.02 -7.69 -1.51
C HIS A 193 -3.52 -7.01 -2.79
N ASP A 194 -4.54 -7.59 -3.43
CA ASP A 194 -5.22 -6.98 -4.56
C ASP A 194 -6.36 -6.08 -4.08
N PRO A 195 -6.23 -4.74 -4.17
CA PRO A 195 -7.29 -3.82 -3.74
C PRO A 195 -8.56 -3.94 -4.58
N MET A 196 -8.50 -4.63 -5.72
CA MET A 196 -9.66 -4.87 -6.59
C MET A 196 -10.35 -6.21 -6.30
N GLU A 197 -9.79 -7.03 -5.39
CA GLU A 197 -10.45 -8.28 -5.02
C GLU A 197 -11.86 -8.05 -4.47
N THR A 198 -12.70 -9.06 -4.57
CA THR A 198 -14.07 -8.98 -4.04
C THR A 198 -14.04 -8.80 -2.53
N THR A 199 -14.96 -8.00 -2.01
CA THR A 199 -15.06 -7.74 -0.56
C THR A 199 -15.27 -9.01 0.25
N MET A 200 -15.84 -10.03 -0.35
CA MET A 200 -16.06 -11.35 0.26
C MET A 200 -15.26 -12.39 -0.50
N VAL A 201 -14.43 -13.17 0.19
CA VAL A 201 -13.65 -14.24 -0.43
C VAL A 201 -14.59 -15.37 -0.90
N PRO A 202 -14.65 -15.71 -2.18
CA PRO A 202 -15.52 -16.76 -2.69
C PRO A 202 -15.19 -18.12 -2.08
N ALA A 203 -16.20 -18.99 -1.98
CA ALA A 203 -15.97 -20.38 -1.61
C ALA A 203 -15.05 -21.07 -2.61
N GLY A 204 -14.01 -21.73 -2.11
CA GLY A 204 -13.03 -22.43 -2.95
C GLY A 204 -11.89 -21.58 -3.50
N ALA A 205 -11.88 -20.27 -3.26
CA ALA A 205 -10.73 -19.43 -3.57
C ALA A 205 -9.52 -19.81 -2.71
N THR A 206 -8.33 -19.63 -3.27
CA THR A 206 -7.09 -19.74 -2.49
C THR A 206 -7.15 -18.70 -1.36
N ARG A 207 -7.10 -19.18 -0.13
CA ARG A 207 -7.14 -18.29 1.04
C ARG A 207 -5.77 -17.69 1.24
N HIS A 208 -5.76 -16.39 1.31
CA HIS A 208 -4.62 -15.59 1.74
C HIS A 208 -5.07 -14.61 2.81
N VAL A 209 -4.15 -14.14 3.61
CA VAL A 209 -4.36 -13.04 4.55
C VAL A 209 -3.12 -12.17 4.47
N GLU A 210 -3.31 -10.94 4.06
CA GLU A 210 -2.27 -9.94 3.96
C GLU A 210 -2.48 -8.84 5.02
N CYS A 211 -1.45 -8.06 5.32
CA CYS A 211 -1.60 -6.93 6.25
C CYS A 211 -2.64 -5.93 5.75
N ALA A 212 -2.70 -5.72 4.42
CA ALA A 212 -3.63 -4.79 3.79
C ALA A 212 -5.08 -5.30 3.73
N ASP A 213 -5.34 -6.57 4.04
CA ASP A 213 -6.71 -7.05 4.25
C ASP A 213 -7.38 -6.40 5.46
N CYS A 214 -6.57 -6.09 6.48
CA CYS A 214 -7.03 -5.54 7.75
C CYS A 214 -6.61 -4.08 7.96
N HIS A 215 -5.61 -3.59 7.26
CA HIS A 215 -5.08 -2.24 7.42
C HIS A 215 -4.95 -1.53 6.08
N ASN A 216 -5.26 -0.23 6.06
CA ASN A 216 -4.95 0.62 4.92
C ASN A 216 -3.79 1.55 5.30
N ALA A 217 -2.59 1.27 4.80
CA ALA A 217 -1.39 2.05 5.09
C ALA A 217 -1.53 3.54 4.71
N HIS A 218 -2.36 3.84 3.72
CA HIS A 218 -2.62 5.22 3.29
C HIS A 218 -3.62 5.97 4.17
N ALA A 219 -4.33 5.29 5.08
CA ALA A 219 -5.38 5.90 5.90
C ALA A 219 -5.20 5.65 7.40
N SER A 220 -4.50 4.58 7.77
CA SER A 220 -4.37 4.12 9.16
C SER A 220 -3.79 5.20 10.08
N ASN A 221 -4.52 5.55 11.15
CA ASN A 221 -4.06 6.44 12.21
C ASN A 221 -4.71 6.08 13.55
N PRO A 222 -4.01 5.34 14.43
CA PRO A 222 -4.54 4.93 15.74
C PRO A 222 -4.92 6.11 16.67
N GLY A 223 -4.36 7.28 16.43
CA GLY A 223 -4.70 8.51 17.16
C GLY A 223 -6.09 9.06 16.85
N LEU A 224 -6.69 8.63 15.73
CA LEU A 224 -8.05 8.96 15.36
C LEU A 224 -9.00 7.86 15.82
N ARG A 225 -10.19 8.25 16.23
CA ARG A 225 -11.29 7.32 16.48
C ARG A 225 -12.34 7.48 15.39
N GLY A 226 -12.97 6.37 15.02
CA GLY A 226 -14.12 6.40 14.13
C GLY A 226 -15.24 7.27 14.71
N VAL A 227 -16.09 7.79 13.83
CA VAL A 227 -17.26 8.58 14.20
C VAL A 227 -18.19 7.72 15.06
N ASN A 228 -18.73 8.27 16.12
CA ASN A 228 -19.70 7.62 17.03
C ASN A 228 -19.20 6.36 17.74
N GLY A 229 -17.93 6.29 18.10
CA GLY A 229 -17.39 5.14 18.83
C GLY A 229 -17.11 3.90 17.96
N GLY A 230 -17.10 4.07 16.65
CA GLY A 230 -16.74 3.03 15.70
C GLY A 230 -15.29 2.52 15.83
N VAL A 231 -14.83 1.81 14.82
CA VAL A 231 -13.51 1.16 14.84
C VAL A 231 -12.36 2.13 15.15
N SER A 232 -11.28 1.57 15.68
CA SER A 232 -10.02 2.30 15.83
C SER A 232 -9.58 2.89 14.49
N GLY A 233 -9.00 4.10 14.52
CA GLY A 233 -8.42 4.71 13.33
C GLY A 233 -7.27 3.90 12.71
N ALA A 234 -6.73 2.89 13.42
CA ALA A 234 -5.83 1.89 12.84
C ALA A 234 -6.47 1.09 11.69
N LEU A 235 -7.80 1.00 11.68
CA LEU A 235 -8.60 0.32 10.64
C LEU A 235 -9.29 1.31 9.69
N ALA A 236 -8.88 2.57 9.69
CA ALA A 236 -9.45 3.59 8.81
C ALA A 236 -9.24 3.21 7.33
N GLY A 237 -10.27 3.44 6.51
CA GLY A 237 -10.22 3.22 5.07
C GLY A 237 -10.24 1.75 4.63
N VAL A 238 -10.54 0.82 5.55
CA VAL A 238 -10.63 -0.62 5.24
C VAL A 238 -12.07 -0.97 4.83
N ARG A 239 -12.22 -1.81 3.81
CA ARG A 239 -13.51 -2.32 3.34
C ARG A 239 -14.01 -3.44 4.25
N GLY A 240 -15.29 -3.71 4.23
CA GLY A 240 -15.90 -4.74 5.05
C GLY A 240 -17.19 -5.30 4.48
N VAL A 241 -17.87 -6.12 5.29
CA VAL A 241 -19.18 -6.70 5.00
C VAL A 241 -20.10 -6.39 6.19
N ASN A 242 -21.22 -5.72 5.93
CA ASN A 242 -22.17 -5.36 6.98
C ASN A 242 -23.02 -6.55 7.43
N LEU A 243 -23.85 -6.34 8.46
CA LEU A 243 -24.77 -7.36 8.97
C LEU A 243 -25.72 -7.92 7.92
N GLY A 244 -26.12 -7.13 6.94
CA GLY A 244 -26.96 -7.58 5.82
C GLY A 244 -26.22 -8.45 4.80
N GLY A 245 -24.89 -8.58 4.91
CA GLY A 245 -24.06 -9.32 3.95
C GLY A 245 -23.64 -8.50 2.73
N ALA A 246 -23.90 -7.19 2.73
CA ALA A 246 -23.47 -6.29 1.66
C ALA A 246 -22.07 -5.74 1.95
N GLY A 247 -21.26 -5.57 0.90
CA GLY A 247 -19.95 -4.91 0.99
C GLY A 247 -20.07 -3.43 1.35
N VAL A 248 -19.18 -2.96 2.23
CA VAL A 248 -19.04 -1.55 2.59
C VAL A 248 -17.66 -1.06 2.20
N SER A 249 -17.58 0.16 1.67
CA SER A 249 -16.31 0.76 1.21
C SER A 249 -15.40 1.17 2.36
N GLN A 250 -15.96 1.33 3.55
CA GLN A 250 -15.24 1.59 4.79
C GLN A 250 -16.04 1.01 5.96
N ILE A 251 -15.36 0.28 6.84
CA ILE A 251 -15.98 -0.30 8.03
C ILE A 251 -16.28 0.76 9.08
N THR A 252 -17.36 0.53 9.82
CA THR A 252 -17.74 1.29 11.01
C THR A 252 -17.53 0.47 12.28
N TYR A 253 -17.69 -0.85 12.16
CA TYR A 253 -17.56 -1.79 13.26
C TYR A 253 -16.52 -2.87 12.94
N GLU A 254 -15.83 -3.38 13.95
CA GLU A 254 -14.77 -4.39 13.77
C GLU A 254 -15.28 -5.69 13.16
N TYR A 255 -16.52 -6.11 13.49
CA TYR A 255 -17.10 -7.33 12.91
C TYR A 255 -17.27 -7.24 11.39
N GLU A 256 -17.46 -6.04 10.84
CA GLU A 256 -17.58 -5.85 9.39
C GLU A 256 -16.29 -6.25 8.66
N LEU A 257 -15.14 -6.06 9.30
CA LEU A 257 -13.86 -6.55 8.80
C LEU A 257 -13.80 -8.08 8.85
N CYS A 258 -14.12 -8.66 9.98
CA CYS A 258 -14.10 -10.11 10.17
C CYS A 258 -15.02 -10.85 9.18
N PHE A 259 -16.16 -10.26 8.86
CA PHE A 259 -17.16 -10.84 7.96
C PHE A 259 -16.72 -10.90 6.49
N ARG A 260 -15.63 -10.27 6.10
CA ARG A 260 -15.04 -10.47 4.76
C ARG A 260 -14.67 -11.94 4.54
N CYS A 261 -14.14 -12.61 5.56
CA CYS A 261 -13.59 -13.96 5.48
C CYS A 261 -14.38 -14.96 6.36
N HIS A 262 -14.94 -14.51 7.47
CA HIS A 262 -15.61 -15.35 8.47
C HIS A 262 -17.15 -15.33 8.38
N ALA A 263 -17.73 -14.95 7.25
CA ALA A 263 -19.18 -14.93 7.05
C ALA A 263 -19.65 -16.05 6.10
N ASN A 264 -20.37 -15.70 5.05
CA ASN A 264 -21.04 -16.59 4.09
C ASN A 264 -20.11 -17.49 3.25
N THR A 265 -18.87 -17.69 3.65
CA THR A 265 -17.89 -18.50 2.93
C THR A 265 -17.92 -19.94 3.43
N ALA A 266 -17.81 -20.90 2.52
CA ALA A 266 -17.61 -22.29 2.92
C ALA A 266 -16.30 -22.40 3.71
N LYS A 267 -16.39 -22.80 4.96
CA LYS A 267 -15.21 -23.07 5.78
C LYS A 267 -14.50 -24.31 5.23
N GLY A 268 -13.19 -24.25 5.16
CA GLY A 268 -12.39 -25.45 4.90
C GLY A 268 -12.57 -26.47 6.02
N PRO A 269 -12.00 -27.65 5.91
CA PRO A 269 -12.13 -28.69 6.92
C PRO A 269 -11.70 -28.12 8.27
N SER A 270 -12.60 -28.25 9.26
CA SER A 270 -12.30 -27.84 10.63
C SER A 270 -11.21 -28.75 11.18
N LEU A 271 -10.15 -28.15 11.74
CA LEU A 271 -9.12 -28.88 12.51
C LEU A 271 -9.69 -29.43 13.82
N VAL A 272 -10.85 -28.92 14.24
CA VAL A 272 -11.55 -29.35 15.46
C VAL A 272 -12.91 -29.93 15.04
N SER A 273 -13.18 -31.15 15.43
CA SER A 273 -14.50 -31.74 15.28
C SER A 273 -15.51 -30.96 16.12
N ARG A 274 -16.54 -30.44 15.49
CA ARG A 274 -17.62 -29.70 16.17
C ARG A 274 -18.92 -30.50 16.12
N GLN A 275 -19.65 -30.47 17.20
CA GLN A 275 -20.96 -31.09 17.27
C GLN A 275 -21.96 -30.45 16.30
N PHE A 276 -21.85 -29.15 16.10
CA PHE A 276 -22.66 -28.37 15.18
C PHE A 276 -21.79 -27.68 14.14
N PRO A 277 -21.98 -27.93 12.84
CA PRO A 277 -21.23 -27.24 11.80
C PRO A 277 -21.70 -25.79 11.72
N GLU A 278 -20.77 -24.86 11.83
CA GLU A 278 -21.02 -23.44 11.55
C GLU A 278 -21.01 -23.22 10.05
N LEU A 279 -22.15 -22.86 9.49
CA LEU A 279 -22.30 -22.62 8.06
C LEU A 279 -22.12 -21.14 7.69
N ASN A 280 -22.47 -20.24 8.59
CA ASN A 280 -22.42 -18.80 8.37
C ASN A 280 -22.24 -18.06 9.70
N THR A 281 -20.99 -17.71 10.00
CA THR A 281 -20.63 -17.03 11.26
C THR A 281 -21.40 -15.70 11.46
N ARG A 282 -21.65 -14.96 10.38
CA ARG A 282 -22.41 -13.71 10.45
C ARG A 282 -23.82 -13.92 11.02
N LEU A 283 -24.52 -14.93 10.54
CA LEU A 283 -25.88 -15.23 11.02
C LEU A 283 -25.89 -15.80 12.44
N GLU A 284 -24.84 -16.49 12.84
CA GLU A 284 -24.71 -17.05 14.17
C GLU A 284 -24.54 -15.98 15.26
N PHE A 285 -23.96 -14.83 14.92
CA PHE A 285 -23.88 -13.68 15.81
C PHE A 285 -25.13 -12.77 15.76
N GLN A 286 -26.05 -13.01 14.82
CA GLN A 286 -27.34 -12.36 14.75
C GLN A 286 -28.41 -13.23 15.43
N ASN A 287 -28.68 -13.02 16.69
CA ASN A 287 -29.75 -13.78 17.33
C ASN A 287 -31.13 -13.20 16.99
N SER A 288 -31.70 -13.64 15.89
CA SER A 288 -33.11 -13.35 15.55
C SER A 288 -34.09 -14.32 16.18
N SER A 289 -33.65 -15.47 16.70
CA SER A 289 -34.54 -16.56 17.16
C SER A 289 -34.51 -16.80 18.68
N GLY A 290 -33.63 -16.15 19.43
CA GLY A 290 -33.61 -16.23 20.89
C GLY A 290 -33.24 -17.60 21.51
N THR A 291 -32.74 -18.53 20.71
CA THR A 291 -32.56 -19.93 21.14
C THR A 291 -31.11 -20.32 21.40
N ASN A 292 -30.13 -19.57 20.89
CA ASN A 292 -28.74 -19.94 20.99
C ASN A 292 -27.95 -18.95 21.86
N SER A 293 -27.02 -19.48 22.65
CA SER A 293 -26.04 -18.68 23.38
C SER A 293 -24.91 -18.26 22.43
N PHE A 294 -24.56 -17.00 22.36
CA PHE A 294 -23.52 -16.45 21.52
C PHE A 294 -22.85 -15.25 22.18
N HIS A 295 -21.63 -14.95 21.76
CA HIS A 295 -20.98 -13.69 22.13
C HIS A 295 -21.59 -12.54 21.32
N PRO A 296 -22.01 -11.43 21.96
CA PRO A 296 -22.66 -10.31 21.27
C PRO A 296 -21.64 -9.46 20.51
N VAL A 297 -21.16 -9.96 19.39
CA VAL A 297 -20.13 -9.29 18.55
C VAL A 297 -20.71 -8.13 17.76
N VAL A 298 -22.02 -8.20 17.49
CA VAL A 298 -22.73 -7.24 16.61
C VAL A 298 -23.71 -6.31 17.32
N SER A 299 -23.72 -6.30 18.64
CA SER A 299 -24.60 -5.46 19.48
C SER A 299 -23.93 -4.19 19.97
#